data_e6d08746b67c4f5f532733f8321b4ad9
#
_entry.id   e6d08746b67c4f5f532733f8321b4ad9
#
_cell.length_a   1.000
_cell.length_b   1.000
_cell.length_c   1.000
_cell.angle_alpha   90.00
_cell.angle_beta   90.00
_cell.angle_gamma   90.00
#
_symmetry.space_group_name_H-M   'P 1'
#
loop_
_entity.id
_entity.type
_entity.pdbx_description
1 polymer ?
#
loop_
_entity_poly.entity_id
_entity_poly.type
_entity_poly.pdbx_seq_one_letter_code
_entity_poly.pdbx_strand_id
1 'polypeptide(L)'
;MHKIKIIFTWLLIGVFFLGALEPGSEAFAAKKNKYIRMNVKSVTLSKNGMYKLRLYNTKKRQTIVFSSDNESIATVTSTTQPKLAVVTAVNPGNTYVRATISNSRGRVVRTLKVKIKVTPYAVSVKLGKKKIYLNETKNTKLNTIIKPNISQEIPLYESSDTDVATVNSRGIVTAVAAGEAVITATLLSSGQSASCTVVVKPEPVETAPPDATSTTSAVKNIRSN
;
A
#
# COMPACT_ATOMS: atom_id res chain seq x y z
N MET A 1 3.91 -47.25 0.91
CA MET A 1 3.43 -46.19 -0.03
C MET A 1 1.93 -46.12 0.04
N HIS A 2 1.36 -45.26 0.87
CA HIS A 2 -0.09 -45.06 0.97
C HIS A 2 -0.40 -43.62 0.53
N LYS A 3 -1.14 -43.56 -0.58
CA LYS A 3 -1.66 -42.29 -1.12
C LYS A 3 -2.95 -41.95 -0.37
N ILE A 4 -2.93 -40.88 0.41
CA ILE A 4 -4.15 -40.33 1.06
C ILE A 4 -4.84 -39.44 0.04
N LYS A 5 -6.05 -39.90 -0.38
CA LYS A 5 -7.01 -39.10 -1.15
C LYS A 5 -7.83 -38.29 -0.18
N ILE A 6 -7.72 -36.96 -0.24
CA ILE A 6 -8.61 -36.06 0.48
C ILE A 6 -9.85 -35.83 -0.40
N ILE A 7 -10.99 -36.32 0.06
CA ILE A 7 -12.31 -36.13 -0.56
C ILE A 7 -12.92 -34.88 0.08
N PHE A 8 -13.06 -33.79 -0.70
CA PHE A 8 -13.85 -32.63 -0.30
C PHE A 8 -15.34 -32.92 -0.53
N THR A 9 -16.07 -33.09 0.57
CA THR A 9 -17.52 -33.22 0.56
C THR A 9 -18.15 -31.83 0.54
N TRP A 10 -18.78 -31.45 -0.56
CA TRP A 10 -19.61 -30.24 -0.67
C TRP A 10 -20.97 -30.53 -0.02
N LEU A 11 -21.26 -29.82 1.06
CA LEU A 11 -22.60 -29.81 1.67
C LEU A 11 -23.47 -28.78 0.94
N LEU A 12 -24.37 -29.24 0.13
CA LEU A 12 -25.38 -28.47 -0.58
C LEU A 12 -26.50 -28.10 0.41
N ILE A 13 -26.56 -26.87 0.86
CA ILE A 13 -27.75 -26.32 1.52
C ILE A 13 -28.52 -25.53 0.46
N GLY A 14 -29.56 -26.17 -0.05
CA GLY A 14 -30.53 -25.54 -0.92
C GLY A 14 -31.44 -24.59 -0.14
N VAL A 15 -31.37 -23.31 -0.46
CA VAL A 15 -32.43 -22.36 -0.12
C VAL A 15 -33.11 -21.99 -1.44
N PHE A 16 -34.31 -22.52 -1.64
CA PHE A 16 -35.22 -22.09 -2.69
C PHE A 16 -35.74 -20.71 -2.37
N PHE A 17 -35.25 -19.70 -3.06
CA PHE A 17 -35.85 -18.37 -3.08
C PHE A 17 -36.52 -18.20 -4.46
N LEU A 18 -37.85 -18.39 -4.47
CA LEU A 18 -38.69 -17.95 -5.59
C LEU A 18 -38.81 -16.41 -5.43
N GLY A 19 -38.18 -15.66 -6.29
CA GLY A 19 -38.25 -14.19 -6.30
C GLY A 19 -37.98 -13.67 -7.69
N ALA A 20 -39.05 -13.27 -8.39
CA ALA A 20 -39.17 -12.31 -9.47
C ALA A 20 -37.97 -12.19 -10.47
N LEU A 21 -38.25 -12.59 -11.72
CA LEU A 21 -37.49 -12.12 -12.89
C LEU A 21 -37.58 -10.59 -12.94
N GLU A 22 -36.44 -9.92 -12.63
CA GLU A 22 -36.20 -8.57 -13.06
C GLU A 22 -35.61 -8.62 -14.49
N PRO A 23 -36.31 -8.09 -15.49
CA PRO A 23 -35.71 -7.95 -16.82
C PRO A 23 -34.88 -6.69 -16.83
N GLY A 24 -33.58 -6.82 -17.05
CA GLY A 24 -32.78 -5.66 -17.44
C GLY A 24 -31.53 -5.36 -16.64
N SER A 25 -30.68 -6.34 -16.33
CA SER A 25 -29.24 -6.04 -16.21
C SER A 25 -28.62 -6.21 -17.58
N GLU A 26 -28.79 -5.24 -18.45
CA GLU A 26 -27.89 -5.01 -19.57
C GLU A 26 -26.49 -4.89 -18.96
N ALA A 27 -25.73 -5.97 -19.00
CA ALA A 27 -24.31 -5.92 -18.70
C ALA A 27 -23.71 -4.93 -19.70
N PHE A 28 -23.39 -3.74 -19.24
CA PHE A 28 -22.60 -2.77 -19.99
C PHE A 28 -21.27 -3.43 -20.30
N ALA A 29 -21.22 -4.16 -21.42
CA ALA A 29 -20.00 -4.70 -21.96
C ALA A 29 -19.07 -3.50 -22.20
N ALA A 30 -18.09 -3.33 -21.32
CA ALA A 30 -17.13 -2.25 -21.40
C ALA A 30 -16.58 -2.21 -22.83
N LYS A 31 -16.85 -1.14 -23.56
CA LYS A 31 -16.56 -0.97 -24.98
C LYS A 31 -15.07 -1.24 -25.18
N LYS A 32 -14.73 -2.42 -25.75
CA LYS A 32 -13.36 -2.88 -25.90
C LYS A 32 -12.57 -1.83 -26.69
N ASN A 33 -11.64 -1.15 -26.01
CA ASN A 33 -10.88 -0.08 -26.62
C ASN A 33 -10.05 -0.63 -27.79
N LYS A 34 -10.39 -0.24 -29.03
CA LYS A 34 -9.77 -0.73 -30.27
C LYS A 34 -8.42 -0.05 -30.59
N TYR A 35 -8.07 1.01 -29.88
CA TYR A 35 -6.87 1.79 -30.17
C TYR A 35 -5.61 1.18 -29.56
N ILE A 36 -4.49 1.27 -30.29
CA ILE A 36 -3.18 0.89 -29.77
C ILE A 36 -2.88 1.80 -28.57
N ARG A 37 -2.55 1.22 -27.42
CA ARG A 37 -2.25 1.94 -26.18
C ARG A 37 -1.20 1.23 -25.35
N MET A 38 -0.54 1.98 -24.49
CA MET A 38 0.30 1.42 -23.41
C MET A 38 -0.52 1.16 -22.14
N ASN A 39 0.01 0.32 -21.24
CA ASN A 39 -0.58 0.04 -19.94
C ASN A 39 -0.64 1.28 -19.04
N VAL A 40 0.27 2.23 -19.23
CA VAL A 40 0.36 3.47 -18.43
C VAL A 40 0.68 4.68 -19.31
N LYS A 41 0.41 5.89 -18.80
CA LYS A 41 0.80 7.17 -19.43
C LYS A 41 2.03 7.79 -18.75
N SER A 42 2.25 7.46 -17.48
CA SER A 42 3.41 7.90 -16.71
C SER A 42 3.77 6.87 -15.65
N VAL A 43 5.05 6.83 -15.29
CA VAL A 43 5.61 5.99 -14.22
C VAL A 43 6.60 6.81 -13.41
N THR A 44 6.54 6.69 -12.09
CA THR A 44 7.58 7.18 -11.19
C THR A 44 8.35 5.99 -10.64
N LEU A 45 9.67 6.04 -10.74
CA LEU A 45 10.58 5.00 -10.28
C LEU A 45 11.65 5.62 -9.37
N SER A 46 12.06 4.89 -8.35
CA SER A 46 13.32 5.20 -7.66
C SER A 46 14.51 4.80 -8.54
N LYS A 47 15.67 5.37 -8.31
CA LYS A 47 16.91 4.96 -8.97
C LYS A 47 17.05 3.43 -8.91
N ASN A 48 17.51 2.81 -10.02
CA ASN A 48 17.60 1.36 -10.23
C ASN A 48 16.25 0.59 -10.24
N GLY A 49 15.13 1.28 -10.05
CA GLY A 49 13.80 0.68 -10.19
C GLY A 49 13.49 0.27 -11.62
N MET A 50 12.71 -0.80 -11.78
CA MET A 50 12.30 -1.32 -13.09
C MET A 50 10.79 -1.31 -13.25
N TYR A 51 10.32 -1.14 -14.50
CA TYR A 51 8.91 -1.20 -14.82
C TYR A 51 8.67 -1.89 -16.17
N LYS A 52 7.68 -2.78 -16.21
CA LYS A 52 7.29 -3.48 -17.45
C LYS A 52 6.25 -2.66 -18.21
N LEU A 53 6.65 -2.09 -19.36
CA LEU A 53 5.74 -1.46 -20.31
C LEU A 53 5.11 -2.52 -21.20
N ARG A 54 3.80 -2.43 -21.39
CA ARG A 54 3.05 -3.33 -22.25
C ARG A 54 2.22 -2.55 -23.27
N LEU A 55 2.27 -2.98 -24.51
CA LEU A 55 1.41 -2.50 -25.60
C LEU A 55 0.21 -3.41 -25.80
N TYR A 56 -0.93 -2.79 -26.02
CA TYR A 56 -2.20 -3.46 -26.31
C TYR A 56 -2.70 -3.11 -27.71
N ASN A 57 -3.47 -4.01 -28.30
CA ASN A 57 -4.21 -3.82 -29.56
C ASN A 57 -3.31 -3.59 -30.78
N THR A 58 -2.07 -4.06 -30.76
CA THR A 58 -1.20 -4.10 -31.94
C THR A 58 -1.56 -5.29 -32.84
N LYS A 59 -1.40 -5.13 -34.15
CA LYS A 59 -1.65 -6.19 -35.15
C LYS A 59 -0.45 -7.12 -35.28
N LYS A 60 -0.66 -8.37 -35.74
CA LYS A 60 0.41 -9.40 -35.84
C LYS A 60 1.60 -9.01 -36.72
N ARG A 61 1.37 -8.22 -37.78
CA ARG A 61 2.42 -7.82 -38.74
C ARG A 61 3.01 -6.43 -38.47
N GLN A 62 2.88 -5.93 -37.25
CA GLN A 62 3.47 -4.66 -36.84
C GLN A 62 4.78 -4.90 -36.10
N THR A 63 5.79 -4.12 -36.46
CA THR A 63 7.07 -4.03 -35.75
C THR A 63 6.97 -2.95 -34.68
N ILE A 64 7.53 -3.22 -33.51
CA ILE A 64 7.52 -2.31 -32.37
C ILE A 64 8.97 -2.06 -31.96
N VAL A 65 9.34 -0.79 -31.88
CA VAL A 65 10.65 -0.35 -31.38
C VAL A 65 10.42 0.54 -30.16
N PHE A 66 11.06 0.21 -29.06
CA PHE A 66 11.09 1.04 -27.88
C PHE A 66 12.40 1.83 -27.84
N SER A 67 12.32 3.10 -27.45
CA SER A 67 13.49 3.98 -27.28
C SER A 67 13.27 4.92 -26.11
N SER A 68 14.34 5.32 -25.45
CA SER A 68 14.34 6.38 -24.43
C SER A 68 14.79 7.69 -25.08
N ASP A 69 14.16 8.80 -24.69
CA ASP A 69 14.60 10.13 -25.12
C ASP A 69 15.89 10.57 -24.40
N ASN A 70 16.17 9.99 -23.22
CA ASN A 70 17.39 10.21 -22.48
C ASN A 70 17.76 8.96 -21.66
N GLU A 71 18.73 8.19 -22.16
CA GLU A 71 19.18 6.94 -21.54
C GLU A 71 19.99 7.16 -20.26
N SER A 72 20.55 8.36 -20.05
CA SER A 72 21.21 8.69 -18.79
C SER A 72 20.22 8.79 -17.62
N ILE A 73 18.92 9.00 -17.90
CA ILE A 73 17.85 9.06 -16.89
C ILE A 73 17.14 7.71 -16.80
N ALA A 74 16.77 7.12 -17.91
CA ALA A 74 16.13 5.80 -17.93
C ALA A 74 16.43 5.09 -19.26
N THR A 75 16.81 3.84 -19.17
CA THR A 75 16.98 2.95 -20.34
C THR A 75 15.72 2.14 -20.59
N VAL A 76 15.57 1.63 -21.80
CA VAL A 76 14.49 0.70 -22.16
C VAL A 76 15.05 -0.47 -22.97
N THR A 77 14.76 -1.68 -22.52
CA THR A 77 15.18 -2.92 -23.17
C THR A 77 13.95 -3.69 -23.64
N SER A 78 13.90 -4.01 -24.93
CA SER A 78 12.87 -4.90 -25.48
C SER A 78 13.06 -6.31 -24.95
N THR A 79 11.96 -7.00 -24.70
CA THR A 79 11.99 -8.41 -24.30
C THR A 79 11.79 -9.32 -25.50
N THR A 80 11.89 -10.64 -25.30
CA THR A 80 11.55 -11.65 -26.30
C THR A 80 10.09 -11.56 -26.76
N GLN A 81 9.23 -10.92 -25.97
CA GLN A 81 7.84 -10.64 -26.32
C GLN A 81 7.75 -9.24 -26.98
N PRO A 82 7.40 -9.12 -28.28
CA PRO A 82 7.47 -7.86 -29.01
C PRO A 82 6.64 -6.70 -28.45
N LYS A 83 5.68 -7.01 -27.58
CA LYS A 83 4.77 -6.03 -26.96
C LYS A 83 5.16 -5.61 -25.55
N LEU A 84 6.29 -6.13 -25.06
CA LEU A 84 6.82 -5.88 -23.74
C LEU A 84 8.19 -5.26 -23.82
N ALA A 85 8.44 -4.27 -22.97
CA ALA A 85 9.76 -3.72 -22.72
C ALA A 85 9.95 -3.49 -21.22
N VAL A 86 11.18 -3.51 -20.76
CA VAL A 86 11.56 -3.18 -19.40
C VAL A 86 12.22 -1.82 -19.41
N VAL A 87 11.67 -0.89 -18.64
CA VAL A 87 12.29 0.41 -18.35
C VAL A 87 13.09 0.26 -17.09
N THR A 88 14.35 0.70 -17.10
CA THR A 88 15.23 0.74 -15.93
C THR A 88 15.60 2.19 -15.63
N ALA A 89 15.35 2.62 -14.40
CA ALA A 89 15.70 3.94 -13.92
C ALA A 89 17.20 4.02 -13.63
N VAL A 90 17.90 5.01 -14.21
CA VAL A 90 19.37 5.15 -14.09
C VAL A 90 19.72 6.30 -13.14
N ASN A 91 19.34 7.53 -13.48
CA ASN A 91 19.61 8.71 -12.65
C ASN A 91 18.34 9.53 -12.46
N PRO A 92 18.25 10.31 -11.36
CA PRO A 92 17.13 11.20 -11.12
C PRO A 92 16.91 12.20 -12.26
N GLY A 93 15.63 12.37 -12.61
CA GLY A 93 15.24 13.26 -13.71
C GLY A 93 13.92 12.87 -14.35
N ASN A 94 13.60 13.51 -15.47
CA ASN A 94 12.41 13.21 -16.27
C ASN A 94 12.82 12.91 -17.70
N THR A 95 12.24 11.86 -18.27
CA THR A 95 12.42 11.49 -19.68
C THR A 95 11.13 10.90 -20.24
N TYR A 96 11.11 10.59 -21.52
CA TYR A 96 10.04 9.83 -22.15
C TYR A 96 10.60 8.54 -22.74
N VAL A 97 9.87 7.47 -22.57
CA VAL A 97 10.03 6.24 -23.35
C VAL A 97 8.99 6.25 -24.45
N ARG A 98 9.45 6.03 -25.67
CA ARG A 98 8.62 5.97 -26.88
C ARG A 98 8.44 4.52 -27.31
N ALA A 99 7.27 4.20 -27.84
CA ALA A 99 7.05 3.00 -28.62
C ALA A 99 6.64 3.44 -30.03
N THR A 100 7.48 3.16 -30.99
CA THR A 100 7.24 3.40 -32.41
C THR A 100 6.71 2.12 -33.04
N ILE A 101 5.51 2.18 -33.59
CA ILE A 101 4.82 1.06 -34.21
C ILE A 101 4.80 1.27 -35.72
N SER A 102 5.39 0.34 -36.45
CA SER A 102 5.44 0.37 -37.93
C SER A 102 4.65 -0.81 -38.55
N ASN A 103 4.16 -0.62 -39.74
CA ASN A 103 3.53 -1.70 -40.53
C ASN A 103 4.60 -2.60 -41.17
N SER A 104 4.17 -3.64 -41.89
CA SER A 104 5.05 -4.57 -42.61
C SER A 104 5.89 -3.94 -43.74
N ARG A 105 5.57 -2.72 -44.16
CA ARG A 105 6.33 -1.95 -45.15
C ARG A 105 7.30 -0.94 -44.50
N GLY A 106 7.50 -1.02 -43.15
CA GLY A 106 8.37 -0.10 -42.41
C GLY A 106 7.78 1.29 -42.13
N ARG A 107 6.57 1.61 -42.65
CA ARG A 107 5.94 2.91 -42.39
C ARG A 107 5.43 3.01 -40.98
N VAL A 108 5.79 4.08 -40.23
CA VAL A 108 5.29 4.36 -38.91
C VAL A 108 3.78 4.58 -38.92
N VAL A 109 3.08 3.79 -38.14
CA VAL A 109 1.62 3.84 -37.98
C VAL A 109 1.25 4.68 -36.77
N ARG A 110 2.04 4.57 -35.67
CA ARG A 110 1.79 5.28 -34.44
C ARG A 110 3.04 5.35 -33.58
N THR A 111 3.21 6.48 -32.86
CA THR A 111 4.17 6.63 -31.78
C THR A 111 3.42 6.93 -30.48
N LEU A 112 3.72 6.19 -29.43
CA LEU A 112 3.19 6.41 -28.09
C LEU A 112 4.33 6.84 -27.17
N LYS A 113 4.03 7.69 -26.19
CA LYS A 113 4.99 8.18 -25.19
C LYS A 113 4.51 7.85 -23.79
N VAL A 114 5.43 7.46 -22.93
CA VAL A 114 5.22 7.32 -21.49
C VAL A 114 6.21 8.23 -20.77
N LYS A 115 5.72 9.08 -19.90
CA LYS A 115 6.58 9.92 -19.05
C LYS A 115 7.20 9.05 -17.96
N ILE A 116 8.53 9.09 -17.85
CA ILE A 116 9.30 8.44 -16.80
C ILE A 116 9.87 9.53 -15.89
N LYS A 117 9.52 9.46 -14.61
CA LYS A 117 10.10 10.28 -13.55
C LYS A 117 10.96 9.38 -12.70
N VAL A 118 12.25 9.64 -12.65
CA VAL A 118 13.18 8.94 -11.75
C VAL A 118 13.45 9.82 -10.54
N THR A 119 13.24 9.26 -9.35
CA THR A 119 13.48 9.94 -8.07
C THR A 119 14.77 9.44 -7.44
N PRO A 120 15.51 10.30 -6.72
CA PRO A 120 16.68 9.86 -5.96
C PRO A 120 16.27 8.97 -4.78
N TYR A 121 17.21 8.23 -4.26
CA TYR A 121 17.07 7.60 -2.96
C TYR A 121 16.96 8.68 -1.86
N ALA A 122 16.35 8.30 -0.74
CA ALA A 122 16.38 9.11 0.46
C ALA A 122 17.75 9.02 1.13
N VAL A 123 18.28 10.18 1.54
CA VAL A 123 19.58 10.29 2.20
C VAL A 123 19.48 10.65 3.67
N SER A 124 18.30 11.02 4.14
CA SER A 124 18.04 11.22 5.57
C SER A 124 16.57 10.97 5.90
N VAL A 125 16.34 10.49 7.12
CA VAL A 125 15.04 10.33 7.73
C VAL A 125 15.01 11.05 9.07
N LYS A 126 13.89 11.67 9.42
CA LYS A 126 13.63 12.26 10.74
C LYS A 126 12.21 11.95 11.16
N LEU A 127 11.99 11.71 12.44
CA LEU A 127 10.68 11.64 13.04
C LEU A 127 10.34 12.98 13.70
N GLY A 128 9.13 13.46 13.52
CA GLY A 128 8.69 14.78 14.00
C GLY A 128 8.68 14.92 15.53
N LYS A 129 8.62 13.80 16.25
CA LYS A 129 8.72 13.74 17.71
C LYS A 129 9.71 12.67 18.12
N LYS A 130 10.50 12.95 19.16
CA LYS A 130 11.43 11.98 19.79
C LYS A 130 10.73 11.08 20.79
N LYS A 131 9.63 11.55 21.37
CA LYS A 131 8.81 10.80 22.34
C LYS A 131 7.33 11.11 22.12
N ILE A 132 6.49 10.08 22.22
CA ILE A 132 5.02 10.18 22.14
C ILE A 132 4.40 9.38 23.29
N TYR A 133 3.21 9.80 23.71
CA TYR A 133 2.43 9.15 24.75
C TYR A 133 1.12 8.67 24.13
N LEU A 134 0.75 7.44 24.41
CA LEU A 134 -0.50 6.82 23.96
C LEU A 134 -1.13 6.12 25.16
N ASN A 135 -2.45 6.08 25.21
CA ASN A 135 -3.14 5.13 26.07
C ASN A 135 -3.23 3.78 25.33
N GLU A 136 -3.40 2.70 26.08
CA GLU A 136 -3.64 1.37 25.50
C GLU A 136 -4.75 1.43 24.44
N THR A 137 -4.68 0.56 23.45
CA THR A 137 -5.61 0.45 22.31
C THR A 137 -5.61 1.65 21.32
N LYS A 138 -4.99 2.78 21.67
CA LYS A 138 -4.92 3.96 20.77
C LYS A 138 -3.81 3.80 19.74
N ASN A 139 -3.99 4.49 18.63
CA ASN A 139 -2.98 4.53 17.57
C ASN A 139 -2.67 5.97 17.18
N THR A 140 -1.50 6.16 16.59
CA THR A 140 -1.08 7.44 16.02
C THR A 140 -0.16 7.19 14.82
N LYS A 141 -0.20 8.11 13.86
CA LYS A 141 0.73 8.08 12.73
C LYS A 141 1.98 8.90 13.05
N LEU A 142 3.15 8.30 12.86
CA LEU A 142 4.41 9.03 12.96
C LEU A 142 4.52 10.04 11.82
N ASN A 143 4.90 11.28 12.17
CA ASN A 143 5.27 12.27 11.17
C ASN A 143 6.70 11.99 10.72
N THR A 144 6.86 11.26 9.62
CA THR A 144 8.16 10.88 9.07
C THR A 144 8.53 11.83 7.93
N ILE A 145 9.69 12.46 8.06
CA ILE A 145 10.25 13.42 7.11
C ILE A 145 11.47 12.78 6.48
N ILE A 146 11.45 12.59 5.17
CA ILE A 146 12.58 12.08 4.38
C ILE A 146 13.13 13.17 3.48
N LYS A 147 14.43 13.14 3.21
CA LYS A 147 15.07 14.05 2.25
C LYS A 147 15.91 13.26 1.25
N PRO A 148 15.94 13.72 -0.02
CA PRO A 148 15.13 14.81 -0.56
C PRO A 148 13.63 14.45 -0.57
N ASN A 149 12.75 15.44 -0.42
CA ASN A 149 11.30 15.27 -0.34
C ASN A 149 10.66 14.68 -1.61
N ILE A 150 11.40 14.62 -2.72
CA ILE A 150 10.99 13.99 -3.97
C ILE A 150 11.28 12.48 -4.00
N SER A 151 11.98 11.94 -3.00
CA SER A 151 12.18 10.49 -2.88
C SER A 151 10.84 9.77 -2.68
N GLN A 152 10.71 8.61 -3.30
CA GLN A 152 9.54 7.73 -3.15
C GLN A 152 9.83 6.57 -2.19
N GLU A 153 10.97 6.61 -1.51
CA GLU A 153 11.35 5.58 -0.56
C GLU A 153 10.45 5.61 0.68
N ILE A 154 10.01 4.44 1.09
CA ILE A 154 9.23 4.24 2.31
C ILE A 154 10.18 3.63 3.33
N PRO A 155 10.38 4.25 4.51
CA PRO A 155 11.22 3.66 5.55
C PRO A 155 10.67 2.32 6.04
N LEU A 156 11.56 1.41 6.39
CA LEU A 156 11.22 0.23 7.18
C LEU A 156 10.99 0.69 8.64
N TYR A 157 9.85 0.30 9.21
CA TYR A 157 9.53 0.59 10.60
C TYR A 157 9.63 -0.67 11.44
N GLU A 158 10.28 -0.55 12.59
CA GLU A 158 10.46 -1.65 13.54
C GLU A 158 10.17 -1.15 14.97
N SER A 159 9.61 -2.02 15.80
CA SER A 159 9.42 -1.79 17.25
C SER A 159 10.43 -2.60 18.02
N SER A 160 11.02 -2.02 19.05
CA SER A 160 11.88 -2.74 19.99
C SER A 160 11.10 -3.72 20.88
N ASP A 161 9.80 -3.46 21.07
CA ASP A 161 8.90 -4.29 21.86
C ASP A 161 7.48 -4.25 21.28
N THR A 162 7.08 -5.35 20.66
CA THR A 162 5.77 -5.49 20.02
C THR A 162 4.65 -5.78 21.01
N ASP A 163 4.97 -6.19 22.23
CA ASP A 163 4.00 -6.43 23.29
C ASP A 163 3.56 -5.10 23.93
N VAL A 164 4.40 -4.06 23.83
CA VAL A 164 4.08 -2.69 24.29
C VAL A 164 3.48 -1.87 23.14
N ALA A 165 4.12 -1.85 21.97
CA ALA A 165 3.63 -1.09 20.82
C ALA A 165 4.05 -1.76 19.51
N THR A 166 3.13 -1.84 18.56
CA THR A 166 3.39 -2.29 17.18
C THR A 166 3.46 -1.10 16.21
N VAL A 167 4.08 -1.31 15.07
CA VAL A 167 4.11 -0.33 13.97
C VAL A 167 3.92 -1.02 12.62
N ASN A 168 3.15 -0.40 11.74
CA ASN A 168 2.97 -0.93 10.38
C ASN A 168 3.83 -0.18 9.34
N SER A 169 3.85 -0.69 8.10
CA SER A 169 4.60 -0.10 6.98
C SER A 169 4.19 1.34 6.60
N ARG A 170 3.08 1.85 7.11
CA ARG A 170 2.63 3.24 6.92
C ARG A 170 3.10 4.17 8.04
N GLY A 171 3.84 3.66 9.03
CA GLY A 171 4.27 4.38 10.22
C GLY A 171 3.14 4.64 11.21
N ILE A 172 2.08 3.83 11.21
CA ILE A 172 1.02 3.89 12.22
C ILE A 172 1.46 3.01 13.37
N VAL A 173 1.65 3.63 14.52
CA VAL A 173 1.97 2.99 15.80
C VAL A 173 0.66 2.69 16.53
N THR A 174 0.52 1.47 17.03
CA THR A 174 -0.62 1.01 17.84
C THR A 174 -0.11 0.61 19.21
N ALA A 175 -0.65 1.21 20.27
CA ALA A 175 -0.38 0.85 21.65
C ALA A 175 -1.08 -0.47 21.98
N VAL A 176 -0.34 -1.40 22.59
CA VAL A 176 -0.81 -2.75 22.96
C VAL A 176 -1.00 -2.86 24.47
N ALA A 177 0.08 -2.66 25.25
CA ALA A 177 0.05 -2.72 26.71
C ALA A 177 0.92 -1.61 27.30
N ALA A 178 0.68 -1.29 28.59
CA ALA A 178 1.45 -0.28 29.32
C ALA A 178 2.94 -0.62 29.33
N GLY A 179 3.79 0.38 29.03
CA GLY A 179 5.24 0.20 28.94
C GLY A 179 5.90 1.26 28.06
N GLU A 180 7.14 0.97 27.68
CA GLU A 180 7.94 1.84 26.82
C GLU A 180 8.56 1.02 25.67
N ALA A 181 8.34 1.42 24.44
CA ALA A 181 8.94 0.83 23.23
C ALA A 181 9.60 1.90 22.36
N VAL A 182 10.65 1.53 21.62
CA VAL A 182 11.31 2.41 20.67
C VAL A 182 10.92 2.01 19.26
N ILE A 183 10.30 2.93 18.52
CA ILE A 183 10.01 2.74 17.12
C ILE A 183 11.14 3.36 16.30
N THR A 184 11.75 2.55 15.44
CA THR A 184 12.83 2.95 14.53
C THR A 184 12.35 2.94 13.09
N ALA A 185 12.62 4.02 12.37
CA ALA A 185 12.38 4.15 10.93
C ALA A 185 13.73 4.14 10.21
N THR A 186 13.98 3.14 9.34
CA THR A 186 15.25 2.94 8.64
C THR A 186 15.06 3.06 7.12
N LEU A 187 15.91 3.84 6.47
CA LEU A 187 16.01 3.91 5.01
C LEU A 187 16.91 2.78 4.51
N LEU A 188 16.36 1.83 3.77
CA LEU A 188 17.11 0.68 3.28
C LEU A 188 18.20 1.07 2.26
N SER A 189 18.00 2.15 1.51
CA SER A 189 18.94 2.60 0.48
C SER A 189 20.20 3.26 1.04
N SER A 190 20.12 3.91 2.20
CA SER A 190 21.22 4.69 2.80
C SER A 190 21.62 4.20 4.20
N GLY A 191 20.84 3.29 4.80
CA GLY A 191 21.06 2.82 6.17
C GLY A 191 20.76 3.87 7.25
N GLN A 192 20.31 5.07 6.86
CA GLN A 192 19.99 6.13 7.82
C GLN A 192 18.72 5.79 8.59
N SER A 193 18.74 6.05 9.90
CA SER A 193 17.61 5.76 10.77
C SER A 193 17.26 6.92 11.68
N ALA A 194 16.03 6.91 12.19
CA ALA A 194 15.53 7.82 13.22
C ALA A 194 14.59 7.06 14.15
N SER A 195 14.68 7.36 15.45
CA SER A 195 13.88 6.66 16.46
C SER A 195 12.96 7.60 17.21
N CYS A 196 11.85 7.05 17.71
CA CYS A 196 10.87 7.70 18.58
C CYS A 196 10.50 6.76 19.70
N THR A 197 10.62 7.22 20.94
CA THR A 197 10.15 6.49 22.09
C THR A 197 8.62 6.61 22.21
N VAL A 198 7.95 5.50 22.39
CA VAL A 198 6.51 5.40 22.62
C VAL A 198 6.30 4.98 24.06
N VAL A 199 5.61 5.81 24.85
CA VAL A 199 5.21 5.49 26.21
C VAL A 199 3.73 5.19 26.19
N VAL A 200 3.38 3.96 26.47
CA VAL A 200 1.99 3.52 26.59
C VAL A 200 1.58 3.59 28.05
N LYS A 201 0.50 4.34 28.30
CA LYS A 201 -0.13 4.43 29.61
C LYS A 201 -1.30 3.45 29.71
N PRO A 202 -1.54 2.86 30.87
CA PRO A 202 -2.72 2.05 31.06
C PRO A 202 -3.98 2.89 30.82
N GLU A 203 -5.06 2.24 30.42
CA GLU A 203 -6.36 2.90 30.31
C GLU A 203 -6.80 3.32 31.74
N PRO A 204 -7.32 4.54 31.93
CA PRO A 204 -7.85 4.94 33.25
C PRO A 204 -8.93 3.95 33.69
N VAL A 205 -8.73 3.31 34.82
CA VAL A 205 -9.79 2.49 35.43
C VAL A 205 -10.89 3.46 35.85
N GLU A 206 -12.01 3.42 35.17
CA GLU A 206 -13.21 4.15 35.62
C GLU A 206 -13.65 3.53 36.97
N THR A 207 -13.24 4.16 38.08
CA THR A 207 -13.72 3.77 39.37
C THR A 207 -15.23 4.05 39.41
N ALA A 208 -16.02 2.97 39.43
CA ALA A 208 -17.45 3.09 39.61
C ALA A 208 -17.72 3.99 40.81
N PRO A 209 -18.69 4.90 40.76
CA PRO A 209 -19.03 5.72 41.91
C PRO A 209 -19.39 4.81 43.11
N PRO A 210 -18.96 5.16 44.34
CA PRO A 210 -19.27 4.35 45.50
C PRO A 210 -20.79 4.17 45.61
N ASP A 211 -21.20 2.91 45.65
CA ASP A 211 -22.59 2.49 45.76
C ASP A 211 -23.28 3.20 46.96
N ALA A 212 -24.20 4.09 46.61
CA ALA A 212 -25.00 4.82 47.59
C ALA A 212 -26.18 3.95 48.02
N THR A 213 -25.90 2.81 48.62
CA THR A 213 -26.94 1.94 49.19
C THR A 213 -26.54 1.41 50.57
N SER A 214 -26.72 2.22 51.62
CA SER A 214 -27.14 1.73 52.93
C SER A 214 -27.74 2.84 53.76
N THR A 215 -28.92 3.30 53.41
CA THR A 215 -29.81 3.94 54.39
C THR A 215 -30.81 2.90 54.87
N THR A 216 -30.40 2.11 55.85
CA THR A 216 -31.32 1.28 56.63
C THR A 216 -32.27 2.18 57.39
N SER A 217 -33.50 2.28 56.92
CA SER A 217 -34.62 2.88 57.65
C SER A 217 -34.91 2.05 58.89
N ALA A 218 -34.48 2.53 60.03
CA ALA A 218 -34.97 2.04 61.33
C ALA A 218 -36.43 2.50 61.49
N VAL A 219 -37.36 1.59 61.25
CA VAL A 219 -38.76 1.78 61.61
C VAL A 219 -38.92 1.73 63.13
N LYS A 220 -39.11 2.88 63.73
CA LYS A 220 -39.41 3.03 65.13
C LYS A 220 -40.90 2.74 65.38
N ASN A 221 -41.20 1.52 65.91
CA ASN A 221 -42.53 1.20 66.38
C ASN A 221 -42.81 2.04 67.60
N ILE A 222 -43.75 2.95 67.55
CA ILE A 222 -44.37 3.64 68.68
C ILE A 222 -45.73 2.99 68.88
N ARG A 223 -45.90 2.19 69.91
CA ARG A 223 -47.20 1.80 70.49
C ARG A 223 -47.68 2.94 71.36
N SER A 224 -48.88 3.46 71.05
CA SER A 224 -49.65 4.30 71.93
C SER A 224 -50.63 3.48 72.74
N ASN A 225 -50.66 3.76 74.03
CA ASN A 225 -51.86 3.56 74.86
C ASN A 225 -52.88 4.63 74.57
#